data_0b80694a81863ab7581dd13e51aa6fc9
#
_entry.id   0b80694a81863ab7581dd13e51aa6fc9
#
_cell.length_a   1.000
_cell.length_b   1.000
_cell.length_c   1.000
_cell.angle_alpha   90.00
_cell.angle_beta   90.00
_cell.angle_gamma   90.00
#
_symmetry.space_group_name_H-M   'P 1'
#
loop_
_entity.id
_entity.type
_entity.pdbx_description
1 polymer ?
#
loop_
_entity_poly.entity_id
_entity_poly.type
_entity_poly.pdbx_seq_one_letter_code
_entity_poly.pdbx_strand_id
1 'polypeptide(L)'
;MNIPQHVAIILDGNGRWAKSKGMPRNYGHVRGAKNLEKICRDAYDIGIKYLTVYLFSTENWKRSREEVDGLMKLFRSYTKTCIKTARENNMKVRVLGDPTALADDLQESLKELVESSKNNTGLNFNLAINYGSRDEIVRAIRQLSQDCVDGAVKPEDITEDLFSAYPVSYTHLRAHE
;
A
#
# COMPACT_ATOMS: atom_id res chain seq x y z
N MET A 1 13.80 -14.11 21.34
CA MET A 1 13.64 -14.05 19.87
C MET A 1 13.68 -12.59 19.43
N ASN A 2 14.52 -12.22 18.45
CA ASN A 2 14.47 -10.86 17.91
C ASN A 2 13.27 -10.77 16.93
N ILE A 3 12.27 -9.99 17.27
CA ILE A 3 11.10 -9.74 16.43
C ILE A 3 11.45 -8.57 15.49
N PRO A 4 11.27 -8.71 14.15
CA PRO A 4 11.53 -7.64 13.23
C PRO A 4 10.58 -6.45 13.51
N GLN A 5 11.11 -5.23 13.40
CA GLN A 5 10.29 -4.03 13.56
C GLN A 5 9.31 -3.84 12.40
N HIS A 6 9.72 -4.24 11.20
CA HIS A 6 8.96 -4.07 9.97
C HIS A 6 8.91 -5.37 9.16
N VAL A 7 7.71 -5.73 8.73
CA VAL A 7 7.47 -6.87 7.83
C VAL A 7 6.73 -6.38 6.60
N ALA A 8 7.21 -6.77 5.41
CA ALA A 8 6.55 -6.50 4.14
C ALA A 8 6.08 -7.81 3.49
N ILE A 9 4.84 -7.85 3.02
CA ILE A 9 4.21 -9.05 2.44
C ILE A 9 3.69 -8.75 1.05
N ILE A 10 4.10 -9.57 0.07
CA ILE A 10 3.51 -9.58 -1.26
C ILE A 10 2.35 -10.58 -1.24
N LEU A 11 1.13 -10.10 -1.50
CA LEU A 11 -0.08 -10.93 -1.49
C LEU A 11 -0.23 -11.70 -2.80
N ASP A 12 0.76 -12.53 -3.11
CA ASP A 12 0.79 -13.35 -4.32
C ASP A 12 0.29 -14.79 -4.07
N GLY A 13 -0.06 -15.49 -5.15
CA GLY A 13 -0.47 -16.88 -5.14
C GLY A 13 -1.98 -17.11 -4.91
N ASN A 14 -2.74 -16.15 -4.44
CA ASN A 14 -4.17 -16.30 -4.13
C ASN A 14 -5.00 -16.83 -5.31
N GLY A 15 -4.79 -16.27 -6.51
CA GLY A 15 -5.48 -16.72 -7.72
C GLY A 15 -5.06 -18.12 -8.17
N ARG A 16 -3.78 -18.48 -8.02
CA ARG A 16 -3.26 -19.84 -8.32
C ARG A 16 -3.82 -20.86 -7.34
N TRP A 17 -3.86 -20.51 -6.06
CA TRP A 17 -4.46 -21.34 -5.01
C TRP A 17 -5.94 -21.61 -5.29
N ALA A 18 -6.74 -20.60 -5.67
CA ALA A 18 -8.13 -20.79 -6.02
C ALA A 18 -8.29 -21.75 -7.20
N LYS A 19 -7.50 -21.59 -8.27
CA LYS A 19 -7.51 -22.48 -9.43
C LYS A 19 -7.17 -23.94 -9.06
N SER A 20 -6.22 -24.17 -8.15
CA SER A 20 -5.88 -25.53 -7.68
C SER A 20 -7.02 -26.19 -6.90
N LYS A 21 -8.03 -25.42 -6.48
CA LYS A 21 -9.25 -25.89 -5.84
C LYS A 21 -10.47 -25.87 -6.76
N GLY A 22 -10.27 -25.69 -8.07
CA GLY A 22 -11.37 -25.60 -9.04
C GLY A 22 -12.22 -24.32 -8.92
N MET A 23 -11.71 -23.28 -8.20
CA MET A 23 -12.43 -22.06 -7.92
C MET A 23 -11.95 -20.89 -8.80
N PRO A 24 -12.82 -19.90 -9.09
CA PRO A 24 -12.42 -18.68 -9.78
C PRO A 24 -11.30 -17.92 -9.04
N ARG A 25 -10.42 -17.21 -9.77
CA ARG A 25 -9.32 -16.43 -9.18
C ARG A 25 -9.79 -15.44 -8.11
N ASN A 26 -10.93 -14.77 -8.34
CA ASN A 26 -11.52 -13.81 -7.41
C ASN A 26 -11.88 -14.43 -6.04
N TYR A 27 -12.26 -15.71 -6.00
CA TYR A 27 -12.46 -16.41 -4.74
C TYR A 27 -11.17 -16.44 -3.89
N GLY A 28 -10.02 -16.66 -4.53
CA GLY A 28 -8.73 -16.62 -3.87
C GLY A 28 -8.40 -15.25 -3.29
N HIS A 29 -8.68 -14.19 -4.03
CA HIS A 29 -8.46 -12.82 -3.55
C HIS A 29 -9.32 -12.48 -2.33
N VAL A 30 -10.59 -12.88 -2.32
CA VAL A 30 -11.48 -12.71 -1.15
C VAL A 30 -10.96 -13.48 0.07
N ARG A 31 -10.47 -14.73 -0.11
CA ARG A 31 -9.90 -15.53 0.97
C ARG A 31 -8.59 -14.91 1.50
N GLY A 32 -7.76 -14.39 0.59
CA GLY A 32 -6.54 -13.67 0.95
C GLY A 32 -6.81 -12.41 1.78
N ALA A 33 -7.82 -11.61 1.41
CA ALA A 33 -8.22 -10.43 2.17
C ALA A 33 -8.67 -10.78 3.61
N LYS A 34 -9.48 -11.84 3.78
CA LYS A 34 -9.87 -12.32 5.12
C LYS A 34 -8.68 -12.80 5.95
N ASN A 35 -7.71 -13.47 5.31
CA ASN A 35 -6.51 -13.90 6.00
C ASN A 35 -5.63 -12.71 6.43
N LEU A 36 -5.62 -11.63 5.64
CA LEU A 36 -4.86 -10.42 5.97
C LEU A 36 -5.33 -9.79 7.27
N GLU A 37 -6.64 -9.78 7.55
CA GLU A 37 -7.17 -9.27 8.84
C GLU A 37 -6.60 -10.04 10.04
N LYS A 38 -6.45 -11.37 9.90
CA LYS A 38 -5.81 -12.19 10.93
C LYS A 38 -4.33 -11.85 11.06
N ILE A 39 -3.62 -11.74 9.93
CA ILE A 39 -2.19 -11.39 9.91
C ILE A 39 -1.94 -10.03 10.57
N CYS A 40 -2.80 -9.03 10.37
CA CYS A 40 -2.67 -7.73 11.03
C CYS A 40 -2.75 -7.86 12.56
N ARG A 41 -3.68 -8.66 13.07
CA ARG A 41 -3.78 -8.93 14.52
C ARG A 41 -2.57 -9.69 15.05
N ASP A 42 -2.22 -10.78 14.39
CA ASP A 42 -1.08 -11.59 14.78
C ASP A 42 0.23 -10.77 14.79
N ALA A 43 0.42 -9.89 13.79
CA ALA A 43 1.57 -8.99 13.70
C ALA A 43 1.61 -8.00 14.89
N TYR A 44 0.47 -7.41 15.22
CA TYR A 44 0.36 -6.52 16.39
C TYR A 44 0.66 -7.27 17.69
N ASP A 45 0.07 -8.45 17.89
CA ASP A 45 0.19 -9.25 19.11
C ASP A 45 1.63 -9.71 19.38
N ILE A 46 2.40 -10.01 18.33
CA ILE A 46 3.82 -10.38 18.46
C ILE A 46 4.76 -9.17 18.52
N GLY A 47 4.26 -7.94 18.41
CA GLY A 47 5.03 -6.72 18.62
C GLY A 47 5.67 -6.13 17.35
N ILE A 48 5.23 -6.51 16.15
CA ILE A 48 5.62 -5.85 14.90
C ILE A 48 5.06 -4.43 14.90
N LYS A 49 5.91 -3.45 14.56
CA LYS A 49 5.54 -2.02 14.54
C LYS A 49 4.97 -1.59 13.19
N TYR A 50 5.48 -2.17 12.11
CA TYR A 50 5.13 -1.80 10.73
C TYR A 50 4.83 -3.03 9.91
N LEU A 51 3.66 -3.04 9.26
CA LEU A 51 3.26 -4.07 8.32
C LEU A 51 2.95 -3.42 6.98
N THR A 52 3.75 -3.73 5.96
CA THR A 52 3.49 -3.29 4.58
C THR A 52 2.93 -4.44 3.77
N VAL A 53 1.83 -4.20 3.05
CA VAL A 53 1.23 -5.20 2.17
C VAL A 53 1.08 -4.67 0.75
N TYR A 54 1.56 -5.44 -0.22
CA TYR A 54 1.43 -5.13 -1.64
C TYR A 54 0.13 -5.71 -2.17
N LEU A 55 -0.88 -4.85 -2.31
CA LEU A 55 -2.24 -5.23 -2.72
C LEU A 55 -2.44 -5.23 -4.24
N PHE A 56 -1.89 -4.21 -4.90
CA PHE A 56 -2.06 -4.00 -6.34
C PHE A 56 -0.88 -3.22 -6.90
N SER A 57 -0.15 -3.83 -7.84
CA SER A 57 0.95 -3.17 -8.54
C SER A 57 0.48 -2.50 -9.82
N THR A 58 1.25 -1.52 -10.32
CA THR A 58 1.02 -0.89 -11.63
C THR A 58 0.97 -1.91 -12.77
N GLU A 59 1.68 -3.04 -12.64
CA GLU A 59 1.66 -4.12 -13.63
C GLU A 59 0.35 -4.91 -13.62
N ASN A 60 -0.43 -4.87 -12.54
CA ASN A 60 -1.68 -5.63 -12.43
C ASN A 60 -2.78 -5.09 -13.33
N TRP A 61 -2.66 -3.86 -13.85
CA TRP A 61 -3.57 -3.34 -14.88
C TRP A 61 -3.55 -4.15 -16.17
N LYS A 62 -2.48 -4.90 -16.44
CA LYS A 62 -2.35 -5.80 -17.60
C LYS A 62 -3.15 -7.10 -17.47
N ARG A 63 -3.77 -7.36 -16.31
CA ARG A 63 -4.63 -8.55 -16.09
C ARG A 63 -5.94 -8.42 -16.88
N SER A 64 -6.69 -9.52 -16.96
CA SER A 64 -8.01 -9.47 -17.58
C SER A 64 -8.91 -8.44 -16.89
N ARG A 65 -9.77 -7.78 -17.66
CA ARG A 65 -10.71 -6.78 -17.14
C ARG A 65 -11.57 -7.35 -16.00
N GLU A 66 -12.03 -8.59 -16.16
CA GLU A 66 -12.81 -9.28 -15.14
C GLU A 66 -12.07 -9.42 -13.81
N GLU A 67 -10.76 -9.77 -13.85
CA GLU A 67 -9.93 -9.87 -12.64
C GLU A 67 -9.72 -8.51 -12.01
N VAL A 68 -9.42 -7.47 -12.80
CA VAL A 68 -9.23 -6.11 -12.31
C VAL A 68 -10.51 -5.57 -11.68
N ASP A 69 -11.66 -5.70 -12.36
CA ASP A 69 -12.96 -5.26 -11.83
C ASP A 69 -13.31 -5.99 -10.52
N GLY A 70 -13.01 -7.28 -10.43
CA GLY A 70 -13.18 -8.06 -9.20
C GLY A 70 -12.30 -7.55 -8.05
N LEU A 71 -11.05 -7.20 -8.31
CA LEU A 71 -10.14 -6.61 -7.33
C LEU A 71 -10.61 -5.23 -6.88
N MET A 72 -11.09 -4.37 -7.80
CA MET A 72 -11.60 -3.04 -7.45
C MET A 72 -12.88 -3.12 -6.59
N LYS A 73 -13.76 -4.09 -6.86
CA LYS A 73 -14.92 -4.38 -5.99
C LYS A 73 -14.47 -4.83 -4.59
N LEU A 74 -13.47 -5.70 -4.53
CA LEU A 74 -12.92 -6.18 -3.26
C LEU A 74 -12.28 -5.03 -2.46
N PHE A 75 -11.53 -4.13 -3.11
CA PHE A 75 -10.93 -2.97 -2.45
C PHE A 75 -11.99 -2.03 -1.86
N ARG A 76 -13.07 -1.73 -2.60
CA ARG A 76 -14.20 -0.95 -2.07
C ARG A 76 -14.82 -1.55 -0.81
N SER A 77 -15.03 -2.86 -0.82
CA SER A 77 -15.57 -3.57 0.35
C SER A 77 -14.58 -3.55 1.51
N TYR A 78 -13.30 -3.82 1.20
CA TYR A 78 -12.25 -3.92 2.20
C TYR A 78 -11.95 -2.56 2.86
N THR A 79 -11.89 -1.48 2.10
CA THR A 79 -11.62 -0.13 2.63
C THR A 79 -12.66 0.27 3.67
N LYS A 80 -13.96 0.02 3.38
CA LYS A 80 -15.05 0.28 4.35
C LYS A 80 -14.89 -0.50 5.65
N THR A 81 -14.53 -1.78 5.55
CA THR A 81 -14.28 -2.61 6.73
C THR A 81 -13.00 -2.16 7.45
N CYS A 82 -11.97 -1.79 6.71
CA CYS A 82 -10.68 -1.38 7.25
C CYS A 82 -10.78 -0.08 8.07
N ILE A 83 -11.63 0.88 7.69
CA ILE A 83 -11.89 2.09 8.49
C ILE A 83 -12.34 1.73 9.91
N LYS A 84 -13.32 0.81 10.02
CA LYS A 84 -13.81 0.34 11.31
C LYS A 84 -12.71 -0.41 12.08
N THR A 85 -12.07 -1.38 11.43
CA THR A 85 -11.02 -2.21 12.03
C THR A 85 -9.81 -1.38 12.48
N ALA A 86 -9.40 -0.39 11.69
CA ALA A 86 -8.29 0.49 12.04
C ALA A 86 -8.57 1.31 13.30
N ARG A 87 -9.81 1.80 13.45
CA ARG A 87 -10.24 2.51 14.65
C ARG A 87 -10.30 1.61 15.88
N GLU A 88 -10.93 0.43 15.75
CA GLU A 88 -11.10 -0.52 16.85
C GLU A 88 -9.78 -1.10 17.37
N ASN A 89 -8.80 -1.28 16.49
CA ASN A 89 -7.49 -1.86 16.81
C ASN A 89 -6.36 -0.83 16.89
N ASN A 90 -6.69 0.46 16.95
CA ASN A 90 -5.70 1.55 17.05
C ASN A 90 -4.62 1.49 15.94
N MET A 91 -4.98 1.04 14.74
CA MET A 91 -4.04 0.92 13.61
C MET A 91 -3.92 2.25 12.88
N LYS A 92 -2.69 2.68 12.58
CA LYS A 92 -2.39 3.83 11.74
C LYS A 92 -2.19 3.38 10.31
N VAL A 93 -3.10 3.75 9.41
CA VAL A 93 -3.06 3.33 8.01
C VAL A 93 -2.40 4.38 7.13
N ARG A 94 -1.58 3.92 6.20
CA ARG A 94 -0.96 4.73 5.14
C ARG A 94 -1.15 4.06 3.79
N VAL A 95 -1.26 4.85 2.74
CA VAL A 95 -1.32 4.37 1.36
C VAL A 95 -0.01 4.71 0.67
N LEU A 96 0.63 3.70 0.08
CA LEU A 96 1.83 3.82 -0.75
C LEU A 96 1.42 3.62 -2.21
N GLY A 97 1.98 4.40 -3.12
CA GLY A 97 1.69 4.35 -4.54
C GLY A 97 0.85 5.53 -5.01
N ASP A 98 0.34 5.44 -6.23
CA ASP A 98 -0.42 6.50 -6.87
C ASP A 98 -1.91 6.15 -6.96
N PRO A 99 -2.77 6.71 -6.10
CA PRO A 99 -4.20 6.42 -6.14
C PRO A 99 -4.93 7.07 -7.32
N THR A 100 -4.31 8.00 -8.06
CA THR A 100 -5.00 8.80 -9.11
C THR A 100 -5.53 7.97 -10.28
N ALA A 101 -4.94 6.78 -10.52
CA ALA A 101 -5.44 5.85 -11.53
C ALA A 101 -6.66 5.01 -11.06
N LEU A 102 -7.04 5.13 -9.80
CA LEU A 102 -8.22 4.45 -9.25
C LEU A 102 -9.48 5.30 -9.48
N ALA A 103 -10.65 4.67 -9.43
CA ALA A 103 -11.91 5.40 -9.51
C ALA A 103 -12.08 6.35 -8.30
N ASP A 104 -12.73 7.50 -8.52
CA ASP A 104 -12.84 8.60 -7.54
C ASP A 104 -13.41 8.13 -6.19
N ASP A 105 -14.44 7.28 -6.21
CA ASP A 105 -15.04 6.72 -5.01
C ASP A 105 -14.07 5.91 -4.15
N LEU A 106 -13.11 5.23 -4.79
CA LEU A 106 -12.08 4.47 -4.10
C LEU A 106 -10.97 5.38 -3.58
N GLN A 107 -10.59 6.42 -4.35
CA GLN A 107 -9.65 7.44 -3.90
C GLN A 107 -10.17 8.14 -2.64
N GLU A 108 -11.44 8.53 -2.63
CA GLU A 108 -12.09 9.16 -1.48
C GLU A 108 -12.11 8.25 -0.26
N SER A 109 -12.49 6.98 -0.46
CA SER A 109 -12.51 6.00 0.64
C SER A 109 -11.11 5.73 1.22
N LEU A 110 -10.07 5.71 0.40
CA LEU A 110 -8.68 5.58 0.86
C LEU A 110 -8.23 6.81 1.64
N LYS A 111 -8.59 8.01 1.18
CA LYS A 111 -8.31 9.26 1.87
C LYS A 111 -9.00 9.31 3.24
N GLU A 112 -10.27 8.90 3.31
CA GLU A 112 -11.02 8.79 4.57
C GLU A 112 -10.35 7.79 5.53
N LEU A 113 -9.90 6.63 5.03
CA LEU A 113 -9.21 5.62 5.83
C LEU A 113 -7.93 6.17 6.46
N VAL A 114 -7.10 6.85 5.67
CA VAL A 114 -5.86 7.48 6.15
C VAL A 114 -6.17 8.55 7.18
N GLU A 115 -7.09 9.47 6.87
CA GLU A 115 -7.42 10.61 7.73
C GLU A 115 -8.04 10.16 9.05
N SER A 116 -8.96 9.19 9.03
CA SER A 116 -9.62 8.66 10.24
C SER A 116 -8.69 7.89 11.18
N SER A 117 -7.54 7.42 10.67
CA SER A 117 -6.56 6.64 11.44
C SER A 117 -5.26 7.38 11.75
N LYS A 118 -5.10 8.64 11.32
CA LYS A 118 -3.82 9.39 11.41
C LYS A 118 -3.27 9.56 12.83
N ASN A 119 -4.16 9.63 13.82
CA ASN A 119 -3.80 9.82 15.22
C ASN A 119 -3.64 8.50 15.99
N ASN A 120 -3.87 7.35 15.33
CA ASN A 120 -3.69 6.05 15.94
C ASN A 120 -2.20 5.77 16.18
N THR A 121 -1.89 5.03 17.24
CA THR A 121 -0.53 4.81 17.74
C THR A 121 -0.11 3.34 17.78
N GLY A 122 -0.98 2.43 17.36
CA GLY A 122 -0.71 1.00 17.31
C GLY A 122 0.07 0.58 16.07
N LEU A 123 -0.36 -0.51 15.42
CA LEU A 123 0.29 -1.04 14.21
C LEU A 123 0.26 0.00 13.07
N ASN A 124 1.42 0.34 12.52
CA ASN A 124 1.51 1.09 11.28
C ASN A 124 1.26 0.13 10.11
N PHE A 125 0.12 0.29 9.46
CA PHE A 125 -0.34 -0.56 8.37
C PHE A 125 -0.23 0.17 7.03
N ASN A 126 0.72 -0.23 6.21
CA ASN A 126 1.01 0.39 4.92
C ASN A 126 0.38 -0.43 3.80
N LEU A 127 -0.50 0.19 3.02
CA LEU A 127 -1.21 -0.40 1.88
C LEU A 127 -0.54 0.05 0.58
N ALA A 128 0.23 -0.81 -0.08
CA ALA A 128 0.78 -0.49 -1.40
C ALA A 128 -0.27 -0.80 -2.47
N ILE A 129 -0.92 0.25 -2.99
CA ILE A 129 -1.99 0.19 -3.99
C ILE A 129 -1.60 1.03 -5.19
N ASN A 130 -1.75 0.46 -6.39
CA ASN A 130 -1.22 1.02 -7.63
C ASN A 130 0.25 1.44 -7.47
N TYR A 131 1.00 0.57 -6.82
CA TYR A 131 2.40 0.79 -6.51
C TYR A 131 3.30 0.05 -7.52
N GLY A 132 4.35 0.73 -7.97
CA GLY A 132 5.43 0.16 -8.76
C GLY A 132 6.71 0.93 -8.46
N SER A 133 7.76 0.25 -7.99
CA SER A 133 9.01 0.92 -7.61
C SER A 133 9.64 1.72 -8.77
N ARG A 134 9.63 1.18 -9.99
CA ARG A 134 10.13 1.90 -11.17
C ARG A 134 9.28 3.11 -11.52
N ASP A 135 7.96 2.99 -11.43
CA ASP A 135 7.03 4.09 -11.65
C ASP A 135 7.24 5.19 -10.60
N GLU A 136 7.38 4.81 -9.34
CA GLU A 136 7.65 5.75 -8.25
C GLU A 136 8.97 6.51 -8.45
N ILE A 137 10.05 5.81 -8.83
CA ILE A 137 11.35 6.43 -9.13
C ILE A 137 11.20 7.43 -10.29
N VAL A 138 10.50 7.06 -11.37
CA VAL A 138 10.30 7.95 -12.51
C VAL A 138 9.49 9.18 -12.12
N ARG A 139 8.47 9.04 -11.27
CA ARG A 139 7.70 10.19 -10.76
C ARG A 139 8.56 11.10 -9.89
N ALA A 140 9.36 10.53 -9.00
CA ALA A 140 10.30 11.27 -8.17
C ALA A 140 11.31 12.06 -9.01
N ILE A 141 11.88 11.44 -10.07
CA ILE A 141 12.80 12.10 -11.00
C ILE A 141 12.09 13.25 -11.73
N ARG A 142 10.84 13.05 -12.20
CA ARG A 142 10.09 14.11 -12.89
C ARG A 142 9.85 15.30 -11.98
N GLN A 143 9.45 15.07 -10.73
CA GLN A 143 9.23 16.14 -9.75
C GLN A 143 10.53 16.89 -9.47
N LEU A 144 11.62 16.16 -9.17
CA LEU A 144 12.94 16.75 -8.94
C LEU A 144 13.42 17.57 -10.15
N SER A 145 13.21 17.05 -11.38
CA SER A 145 13.54 17.77 -12.61
C SER A 145 12.74 19.06 -12.76
N GLN A 146 11.44 19.03 -12.39
CA GLN A 146 10.61 20.24 -12.42
C GLN A 146 11.09 21.26 -11.39
N ASP A 147 11.42 20.82 -10.18
CA ASP A 147 11.96 21.69 -9.13
C ASP A 147 13.30 22.35 -9.54
N CYS A 148 14.11 21.64 -10.34
CA CYS A 148 15.30 22.24 -10.94
C CYS A 148 14.96 23.32 -12.00
N VAL A 149 13.97 23.04 -12.86
CA VAL A 149 13.51 24.02 -13.87
C VAL A 149 12.94 25.27 -13.21
N ASP A 150 12.19 25.10 -12.11
CA ASP A 150 11.59 26.18 -11.35
C ASP A 150 12.59 26.95 -10.47
N GLY A 151 13.87 26.48 -10.42
CA GLY A 151 14.95 27.09 -9.64
C GLY A 151 14.85 26.81 -8.12
N ALA A 152 13.97 25.92 -7.69
CA ALA A 152 13.85 25.52 -6.29
C ALA A 152 15.00 24.61 -5.82
N VAL A 153 15.57 23.84 -6.75
CA VAL A 153 16.72 22.96 -6.53
C VAL A 153 17.73 23.22 -7.65
N LYS A 154 19.04 23.26 -7.31
CA LYS A 154 20.08 23.28 -8.34
C LYS A 154 20.54 21.85 -8.64
N PRO A 155 20.87 21.52 -9.90
CA PRO A 155 21.33 20.18 -10.27
C PRO A 155 22.55 19.70 -9.45
N GLU A 156 23.46 20.60 -9.11
CA GLU A 156 24.64 20.31 -8.29
C GLU A 156 24.32 19.99 -6.83
N ASP A 157 23.15 20.38 -6.33
CA ASP A 157 22.70 20.11 -4.96
C ASP A 157 21.95 18.77 -4.82
N ILE A 158 21.76 18.03 -5.93
CA ILE A 158 21.10 16.73 -5.90
C ILE A 158 22.00 15.70 -5.23
N THR A 159 21.57 15.22 -4.07
CA THR A 159 22.21 14.16 -3.28
C THR A 159 21.25 12.98 -3.09
N GLU A 160 21.76 11.85 -2.58
CA GLU A 160 20.90 10.71 -2.20
C GLU A 160 19.88 11.12 -1.13
N ASP A 161 20.29 11.94 -0.17
CA ASP A 161 19.39 12.44 0.88
C ASP A 161 18.29 13.33 0.32
N LEU A 162 18.62 14.25 -0.58
CA LEU A 162 17.64 15.09 -1.24
C LEU A 162 16.69 14.26 -2.10
N PHE A 163 17.22 13.36 -2.94
CA PHE A 163 16.40 12.49 -3.78
C PHE A 163 15.44 11.63 -2.93
N SER A 164 15.88 11.17 -1.77
CA SER A 164 15.11 10.33 -0.86
C SER A 164 13.85 11.01 -0.32
N ALA A 165 13.76 12.33 -0.40
CA ALA A 165 12.55 13.06 0.00
C ALA A 165 11.41 13.02 -1.04
N TYR A 166 11.70 12.61 -2.28
CA TYR A 166 10.73 12.61 -3.38
C TYR A 166 9.89 11.32 -3.49
N PRO A 167 10.43 10.10 -3.35
CA PRO A 167 9.64 8.88 -3.34
C PRO A 167 8.75 8.79 -2.10
N VAL A 168 7.48 8.49 -2.28
CA VAL A 168 6.50 8.35 -1.17
C VAL A 168 6.88 7.20 -0.24
N SER A 169 7.39 6.08 -0.80
CA SER A 169 7.78 4.91 -0.01
C SER A 169 8.95 5.22 0.91
N TYR A 170 9.92 6.03 0.47
CA TYR A 170 11.09 6.35 1.27
C TYR A 170 10.74 7.24 2.47
N THR A 171 9.95 8.29 2.28
CA THR A 171 9.52 9.18 3.36
C THR A 171 8.72 8.45 4.44
N HIS A 172 8.08 7.33 4.10
CA HIS A 172 7.31 6.52 5.03
C HIS A 172 8.07 5.32 5.62
N LEU A 173 9.15 4.86 4.97
CA LEU A 173 9.92 3.68 5.40
C LEU A 173 11.18 4.05 6.19
N ARG A 174 11.86 5.16 5.85
CA ARG A 174 13.11 5.60 6.54
C ARG A 174 12.90 6.00 8.00
N ALA A 175 11.68 6.33 8.40
CA ALA A 175 11.39 6.66 9.80
C ALA A 175 11.62 5.48 10.78
N HIS A 176 12.25 4.37 10.32
CA HIS A 176 12.28 3.10 11.03
C HIS A 176 13.67 2.44 11.10
N GLU A 177 14.71 3.11 10.56
CA GLU A 177 16.10 2.79 10.83
C GLU A 177 16.58 3.54 12.09
#